data_87b487a7073e478698f25414d54dd8f8
#
_entry.id   87b487a7073e478698f25414d54dd8f8
#
_cell.length_a   1.000
_cell.length_b   1.000
_cell.length_c   1.000
_cell.angle_alpha   90.00
_cell.angle_beta   90.00
_cell.angle_gamma   90.00
#
_symmetry.space_group_name_H-M   'P 1'
#
loop_
_entity.id
_entity.type
_entity.pdbx_description
1 polymer ?
#
loop_
_entity_poly.entity_id
_entity_poly.type
_entity_poly.pdbx_seq_one_letter_code
_entity_poly.pdbx_strand_id
1 'polypeptide(L)'
;MKNGKTVLAEIGVGPLSMAFGKLVWDRPDLEVLMFEPHPKYYADIVKECNGRPNVKIFNYAIGDFDGESFFYDDETSSSLDGIQSPIIQNDTPERNKNKIKVNVRKISNFDDGSIDYLRLDTEGAEWFTLKHLVSRPRQITVEIYNDLATYINPYLLEIEQWAALNGYTRVAVQDSDFIYERQ
;
A
#
# COMPACT_ATOMS: atom_id res chain seq x y z
N MET A 1 7.64 0.12 19.07
CA MET A 1 6.32 -0.29 19.62
C MET A 1 5.69 0.90 20.32
N LYS A 2 4.56 1.38 19.84
CA LYS A 2 3.79 2.45 20.47
C LYS A 2 2.81 1.82 21.47
N ASN A 3 2.82 2.30 22.71
CA ASN A 3 1.95 1.77 23.78
C ASN A 3 2.04 0.24 24.01
N GLY A 4 3.18 -0.38 23.74
CA GLY A 4 3.38 -1.83 23.89
C GLY A 4 2.77 -2.68 22.78
N LYS A 5 2.17 -2.08 21.73
CA LYS A 5 1.60 -2.78 20.59
C LYS A 5 2.56 -2.79 19.41
N THR A 6 2.50 -3.86 18.63
CA THR A 6 3.12 -3.91 17.30
C THR A 6 2.19 -3.27 16.29
N VAL A 7 2.72 -2.37 15.46
CA VAL A 7 1.96 -1.64 14.44
C VAL A 7 2.19 -2.25 13.07
N LEU A 8 1.12 -2.66 12.42
CA LEU A 8 1.10 -3.15 11.05
C LEU A 8 0.38 -2.13 10.17
N ALA A 9 0.97 -1.73 9.04
CA ALA A 9 0.33 -0.89 8.04
C ALA A 9 0.19 -1.64 6.72
N GLU A 10 -0.98 -1.52 6.10
CA GLU A 10 -1.31 -2.07 4.79
C GLU A 10 -1.80 -0.95 3.87
N ILE A 11 -1.10 -0.73 2.77
CA ILE A 11 -1.36 0.32 1.79
C ILE A 11 -1.80 -0.34 0.48
N GLY A 12 -3.04 -0.04 0.05
CA GLY A 12 -3.69 -0.76 -1.04
C GLY A 12 -4.23 -2.11 -0.54
N VAL A 13 -5.41 -2.07 0.08
CA VAL A 13 -6.01 -3.27 0.69
C VAL A 13 -6.78 -4.08 -0.34
N GLY A 14 -7.42 -3.39 -1.29
CA GLY A 14 -8.25 -4.00 -2.31
C GLY A 14 -9.53 -4.66 -1.75
N PRO A 15 -10.09 -5.66 -2.44
CA PRO A 15 -11.24 -6.40 -1.96
C PRO A 15 -10.97 -7.06 -0.61
N LEU A 16 -11.98 -7.10 0.25
CA LEU A 16 -11.87 -7.64 1.61
C LEU A 16 -11.27 -9.06 1.69
N SER A 17 -11.48 -9.88 0.67
CA SER A 17 -10.90 -11.23 0.58
C SER A 17 -9.37 -11.23 0.48
N MET A 18 -8.77 -10.12 0.04
CA MET A 18 -7.33 -9.93 -0.13
C MET A 18 -6.70 -9.16 1.03
N ALA A 19 -7.49 -8.60 1.94
CA ALA A 19 -7.00 -7.83 3.07
C ALA A 19 -6.10 -8.67 3.98
N PHE A 20 -4.79 -8.40 3.96
CA PHE A 20 -3.81 -9.08 4.81
C PHE A 20 -4.11 -8.84 6.29
N GLY A 21 -4.45 -7.60 6.63
CA GLY A 21 -4.77 -7.21 8.00
C GLY A 21 -5.93 -8.00 8.61
N LYS A 22 -6.85 -8.56 7.81
CA LYS A 22 -7.97 -9.37 8.28
C LYS A 22 -7.51 -10.57 9.11
N LEU A 23 -6.37 -11.16 8.79
CA LEU A 23 -5.81 -12.31 9.51
C LEU A 23 -5.43 -11.99 10.96
N VAL A 24 -5.24 -10.70 11.27
CA VAL A 24 -4.74 -10.24 12.57
C VAL A 24 -5.68 -9.28 13.30
N TRP A 25 -6.89 -9.02 12.77
CA TRP A 25 -7.84 -8.07 13.38
C TRP A 25 -8.26 -8.42 14.80
N ASP A 26 -8.30 -9.69 15.12
CA ASP A 26 -8.69 -10.16 16.45
C ASP A 26 -7.50 -10.26 17.44
N ARG A 27 -6.34 -9.73 17.06
CA ARG A 27 -5.13 -9.68 17.87
C ARG A 27 -5.05 -8.35 18.64
N PRO A 28 -5.31 -8.34 19.95
CA PRO A 28 -5.33 -7.10 20.75
C PRO A 28 -3.94 -6.49 20.99
N ASP A 29 -2.89 -7.28 20.79
CA ASP A 29 -1.49 -6.86 20.84
C ASP A 29 -0.99 -6.16 19.59
N LEU A 30 -1.83 -6.10 18.54
CA LEU A 30 -1.55 -5.41 17.29
C LEU A 30 -2.38 -4.13 17.16
N GLU A 31 -1.83 -3.13 16.51
CA GLU A 31 -2.54 -2.02 15.91
C GLU A 31 -2.42 -2.14 14.39
N VAL A 32 -3.53 -2.10 13.68
CA VAL A 32 -3.58 -2.26 12.22
C VAL A 32 -4.03 -0.96 11.58
N LEU A 33 -3.23 -0.43 10.67
CA LEU A 33 -3.53 0.75 9.85
C LEU A 33 -3.78 0.29 8.42
N MET A 34 -4.94 0.58 7.85
CA MET A 34 -5.32 0.16 6.51
C MET A 34 -5.68 1.38 5.67
N PHE A 35 -5.17 1.43 4.44
CA PHE A 35 -5.42 2.51 3.50
C PHE A 35 -6.03 1.94 2.23
N GLU A 36 -7.28 2.33 1.94
CA GLU A 36 -8.02 1.86 0.79
C GLU A 36 -8.73 3.05 0.12
N PRO A 37 -8.29 3.47 -1.09
CA PRO A 37 -8.88 4.59 -1.78
C PRO A 37 -10.25 4.30 -2.39
N HIS A 38 -10.49 3.04 -2.83
CA HIS A 38 -11.73 2.68 -3.52
C HIS A 38 -12.92 2.71 -2.54
N PRO A 39 -13.96 3.54 -2.76
CA PRO A 39 -15.01 3.77 -1.77
C PRO A 39 -15.82 2.51 -1.44
N LYS A 40 -16.01 1.62 -2.41
CA LYS A 40 -16.72 0.35 -2.19
C LYS A 40 -15.91 -0.57 -1.28
N TYR A 41 -14.63 -0.79 -1.58
CA TYR A 41 -13.79 -1.68 -0.77
C TYR A 41 -13.56 -1.11 0.62
N TYR A 42 -13.34 0.19 0.73
CA TYR A 42 -13.31 0.89 2.02
C TYR A 42 -14.58 0.63 2.85
N ALA A 43 -15.77 0.78 2.26
CA ALA A 43 -17.04 0.56 2.97
C ALA A 43 -17.20 -0.91 3.43
N ASP A 44 -16.78 -1.88 2.59
CA ASP A 44 -16.82 -3.30 2.92
C ASP A 44 -15.88 -3.62 4.10
N ILE A 45 -14.66 -3.06 4.10
CA ILE A 45 -13.68 -3.23 5.17
C ILE A 45 -14.20 -2.61 6.47
N VAL A 46 -14.73 -1.39 6.44
CA VAL A 46 -15.30 -0.70 7.62
C VAL A 46 -16.43 -1.53 8.23
N LYS A 47 -17.33 -2.04 7.39
CA LYS A 47 -18.45 -2.88 7.84
C LYS A 47 -17.98 -4.16 8.52
N GLU A 48 -16.97 -4.83 7.96
CA GLU A 48 -16.44 -6.09 8.52
C GLU A 48 -15.61 -5.85 9.78
N CYS A 49 -14.86 -4.76 9.83
CA CYS A 49 -14.10 -4.39 11.03
C CYS A 49 -14.99 -4.08 12.23
N ASN A 50 -16.19 -3.57 11.99
CA ASN A 50 -17.25 -3.38 12.96
C ASN A 50 -16.78 -2.88 14.34
N GLY A 51 -16.03 -1.77 14.36
CA GLY A 51 -15.64 -1.11 15.60
C GLY A 51 -14.52 -1.80 16.40
N ARG A 52 -13.74 -2.68 15.79
CA ARG A 52 -12.51 -3.22 16.44
C ARG A 52 -11.56 -2.07 16.77
N PRO A 53 -11.24 -1.83 18.06
CA PRO A 53 -10.54 -0.62 18.49
C PRO A 53 -9.07 -0.58 18.08
N ASN A 54 -8.53 -1.72 17.67
CA ASN A 54 -7.15 -1.88 17.21
C ASN A 54 -6.99 -1.76 15.69
N VAL A 55 -8.08 -1.56 14.94
CA VAL A 55 -8.06 -1.40 13.47
C VAL A 55 -8.48 0.01 13.11
N LYS A 56 -7.64 0.72 12.38
CA LYS A 56 -7.91 2.04 11.82
C LYS A 56 -7.90 1.95 10.31
N ILE A 57 -8.93 2.47 9.67
CA ILE A 57 -9.12 2.40 8.23
C ILE A 57 -9.26 3.81 7.68
N PHE A 58 -8.53 4.10 6.62
CA PHE A 58 -8.46 5.40 5.98
C PHE A 58 -8.87 5.29 4.51
N ASN A 59 -9.83 6.11 4.08
CA ASN A 59 -10.22 6.20 2.67
C ASN A 59 -9.33 7.19 1.93
N TYR A 60 -8.07 6.83 1.79
CA TYR A 60 -7.05 7.60 1.08
C TYR A 60 -6.21 6.72 0.19
N ALA A 61 -5.89 7.22 -1.00
CA ALA A 61 -4.71 6.74 -1.73
C ALA A 61 -3.46 7.34 -1.08
N ILE A 62 -2.42 6.54 -0.91
CA ILE A 62 -1.13 7.05 -0.48
C ILE A 62 -0.30 7.39 -1.72
N GLY A 63 0.17 8.63 -1.77
CA GLY A 63 0.86 9.17 -2.94
C GLY A 63 1.90 10.23 -2.59
N ASP A 64 2.38 10.93 -3.62
CA ASP A 64 3.47 11.93 -3.51
C ASP A 64 3.00 13.32 -3.03
N PHE A 65 1.71 13.55 -2.91
CA PHE A 65 1.12 14.84 -2.57
C PHE A 65 -0.13 14.71 -1.71
N ASP A 66 -0.55 15.82 -1.10
CA ASP A 66 -1.85 15.93 -0.43
C ASP A 66 -2.83 16.66 -1.35
N GLY A 67 -3.98 16.06 -1.63
CA GLY A 67 -4.96 16.61 -2.54
C GLY A 67 -5.98 15.60 -3.01
N GLU A 68 -6.42 15.76 -4.25
CA GLU A 68 -7.37 14.88 -4.92
C GLU A 68 -6.78 14.44 -6.25
N SER A 69 -7.11 13.23 -6.68
CA SER A 69 -6.74 12.66 -7.97
C SER A 69 -7.86 11.78 -8.50
N PHE A 70 -7.66 11.27 -9.69
CA PHE A 70 -8.49 10.21 -10.23
C PHE A 70 -7.83 8.84 -9.98
N PHE A 71 -8.66 7.83 -9.84
CA PHE A 71 -8.30 6.45 -9.63
C PHE A 71 -9.04 5.62 -10.66
N TYR A 72 -8.34 4.79 -11.40
CA TYR A 72 -8.96 3.90 -12.35
C TYR A 72 -9.57 2.73 -11.61
N ASP A 73 -10.87 2.51 -11.80
CA ASP A 73 -11.60 1.40 -11.21
C ASP A 73 -11.46 0.17 -12.12
N ASP A 74 -10.37 -0.54 -11.98
CA ASP A 74 -10.03 -1.76 -12.71
C ASP A 74 -10.08 -2.99 -11.77
N GLU A 75 -11.02 -2.99 -10.84
CA GLU A 75 -11.18 -4.04 -9.81
C GLU A 75 -9.92 -4.17 -8.93
N THR A 76 -9.27 -5.34 -8.96
CA THR A 76 -8.08 -5.63 -8.13
C THR A 76 -6.81 -4.94 -8.63
N SER A 77 -6.80 -4.41 -9.86
CA SER A 77 -5.63 -3.75 -10.47
C SER A 77 -5.82 -2.24 -10.58
N SER A 78 -6.63 -1.68 -9.71
CA SER A 78 -6.95 -0.26 -9.70
C SER A 78 -5.74 0.60 -9.30
N SER A 79 -5.46 1.67 -10.05
CA SER A 79 -4.28 2.52 -9.85
C SER A 79 -4.61 4.01 -9.92
N LEU A 80 -3.73 4.84 -9.33
CA LEU A 80 -3.83 6.30 -9.44
C LEU A 80 -3.60 6.76 -10.89
N ASP A 81 -4.31 7.81 -11.29
CA ASP A 81 -4.10 8.47 -12.59
C ASP A 81 -2.65 8.99 -12.72
N GLY A 82 -2.04 8.74 -13.86
CA GLY A 82 -0.63 9.07 -14.11
C GLY A 82 0.36 8.04 -13.58
N ILE A 83 -0.09 6.98 -12.89
CA ILE A 83 0.76 5.86 -12.47
C ILE A 83 0.65 4.74 -13.51
N GLN A 84 1.79 4.22 -13.93
CA GLN A 84 1.83 3.05 -14.80
C GLN A 84 1.58 1.78 -14.00
N SER A 85 0.38 1.22 -14.14
CA SER A 85 0.05 -0.07 -13.53
C SER A 85 0.82 -1.22 -14.19
N PRO A 86 1.28 -2.21 -13.43
CA PRO A 86 1.94 -3.40 -13.99
C PRO A 86 1.02 -4.24 -14.89
N ILE A 87 -0.25 -4.28 -14.59
CA ILE A 87 -1.22 -5.12 -15.30
C ILE A 87 -1.85 -4.37 -16.47
N ILE A 88 -2.11 -3.07 -16.31
CA ILE A 88 -2.77 -2.25 -17.32
C ILE A 88 -1.83 -1.17 -17.81
N GLN A 89 -1.17 -1.45 -18.93
CA GLN A 89 -0.10 -0.59 -19.47
C GLN A 89 -0.59 0.53 -20.38
N ASN A 90 -1.87 0.53 -20.78
CA ASN A 90 -2.37 1.47 -21.78
C ASN A 90 -3.64 2.20 -21.32
N ASP A 91 -3.62 3.52 -21.42
CA ASP A 91 -4.82 4.35 -21.34
C ASP A 91 -5.73 4.07 -22.56
N THR A 92 -6.80 3.32 -22.34
CA THR A 92 -7.84 3.13 -23.34
C THR A 92 -9.01 4.08 -23.10
N PRO A 93 -9.80 4.44 -24.14
CA PRO A 93 -11.02 5.23 -23.95
C PRO A 93 -12.01 4.58 -22.99
N GLU A 94 -12.05 3.27 -22.93
CA GLU A 94 -12.90 2.47 -22.03
C GLU A 94 -12.43 2.62 -20.58
N ARG A 95 -11.15 2.50 -20.30
CA ARG A 95 -10.55 2.68 -18.98
C ARG A 95 -10.81 4.08 -18.43
N ASN A 96 -10.70 5.10 -19.30
CA ASN A 96 -10.97 6.48 -18.91
C ASN A 96 -12.42 6.74 -18.47
N LYS A 97 -13.39 5.87 -18.80
CA LYS A 97 -14.78 5.99 -18.34
C LYS A 97 -14.98 5.53 -16.90
N ASN A 98 -14.07 4.73 -16.37
CA ASN A 98 -14.18 4.13 -15.04
C ASN A 98 -13.32 4.88 -14.01
N LYS A 99 -13.08 6.18 -14.22
CA LYS A 99 -12.35 6.99 -13.24
C LYS A 99 -13.25 7.41 -12.10
N ILE A 100 -12.80 7.18 -10.89
CA ILE A 100 -13.40 7.71 -9.67
C ILE A 100 -12.47 8.75 -9.02
N LYS A 101 -13.05 9.73 -8.36
CA LYS A 101 -12.29 10.74 -7.64
C LYS A 101 -11.94 10.22 -6.25
N VAL A 102 -10.67 10.33 -5.87
CA VAL A 102 -10.17 9.89 -4.57
C VAL A 102 -9.32 10.97 -3.92
N ASN A 103 -9.26 10.93 -2.59
CA ASN A 103 -8.35 11.77 -1.84
C ASN A 103 -6.98 11.10 -1.77
N VAL A 104 -5.93 11.89 -2.01
CA VAL A 104 -4.52 11.46 -1.92
C VAL A 104 -3.89 12.10 -0.71
N ARG A 105 -3.08 11.34 0.02
CA ARG A 105 -2.28 11.82 1.15
C ARG A 105 -0.89 11.20 1.15
N LYS A 106 0.09 11.93 1.67
CA LYS A 106 1.40 11.36 1.99
C LYS A 106 1.29 10.48 3.21
N ILE A 107 2.01 9.35 3.21
CA ILE A 107 2.03 8.44 4.39
C ILE A 107 2.54 9.16 5.65
N SER A 108 3.42 10.14 5.51
CA SER A 108 3.94 10.93 6.63
C SER A 108 2.89 11.68 7.45
N ASN A 109 1.66 11.83 6.93
CA ASN A 109 0.55 12.39 7.69
C ASN A 109 0.00 11.42 8.76
N PHE A 110 0.30 10.14 8.62
CA PHE A 110 -0.22 9.05 9.48
C PHE A 110 0.88 8.27 10.18
N ASP A 111 2.10 8.34 9.64
CA ASP A 111 3.27 7.64 10.13
C ASP A 111 4.06 8.53 11.09
N ASP A 112 3.96 8.23 12.37
CA ASP A 112 4.68 8.90 13.46
C ASP A 112 5.99 8.21 13.88
N GLY A 113 6.49 7.30 13.06
CA GLY A 113 7.70 6.53 13.33
C GLY A 113 7.44 5.19 14.04
N SER A 114 6.16 4.78 14.19
CA SER A 114 5.80 3.60 14.99
C SER A 114 5.45 2.35 14.17
N ILE A 115 5.44 2.38 12.85
CA ILE A 115 5.11 1.22 12.01
C ILE A 115 6.23 0.18 12.12
N ASP A 116 5.88 -1.02 12.58
CA ASP A 116 6.81 -2.16 12.73
C ASP A 116 6.83 -3.08 11.51
N TYR A 117 5.69 -3.21 10.79
CA TYR A 117 5.53 -4.01 9.57
C TYR A 117 4.73 -3.22 8.54
N LEU A 118 5.17 -3.25 7.29
CA LEU A 118 4.53 -2.52 6.18
C LEU A 118 4.31 -3.45 5.00
N ARG A 119 3.08 -3.45 4.45
CA ARG A 119 2.76 -4.05 3.17
C ARG A 119 2.33 -2.96 2.19
N LEU A 120 2.92 -3.00 1.00
CA LEU A 120 2.64 -2.09 -0.10
C LEU A 120 2.15 -2.88 -1.31
N ASP A 121 0.93 -2.55 -1.77
CA ASP A 121 0.29 -3.13 -2.93
C ASP A 121 -0.57 -2.03 -3.57
N THR A 122 0.06 -1.15 -4.31
CA THR A 122 -0.55 0.09 -4.82
C THR A 122 -0.51 0.22 -6.33
N GLU A 123 -0.25 -0.92 -7.00
CA GLU A 123 -0.32 -1.03 -8.44
C GLU A 123 0.56 0.02 -9.18
N GLY A 124 1.82 0.14 -8.70
CA GLY A 124 2.85 1.00 -9.29
C GLY A 124 3.18 2.27 -8.50
N ALA A 125 2.48 2.55 -7.39
CA ALA A 125 2.73 3.75 -6.57
C ALA A 125 3.56 3.51 -5.29
N GLU A 126 4.16 2.34 -5.12
CA GLU A 126 4.88 1.88 -3.91
C GLU A 126 6.00 2.82 -3.51
N TRP A 127 6.74 3.35 -4.50
CA TRP A 127 7.82 4.32 -4.27
C TRP A 127 7.36 5.55 -3.51
N PHE A 128 6.17 6.06 -3.79
CA PHE A 128 5.67 7.28 -3.13
C PHE A 128 5.36 7.05 -1.65
N THR A 129 5.02 5.83 -1.25
CA THR A 129 4.95 5.48 0.16
C THR A 129 6.33 5.46 0.81
N LEU A 130 7.29 4.73 0.22
CA LEU A 130 8.65 4.61 0.78
C LEU A 130 9.37 5.95 0.87
N LYS A 131 9.23 6.80 -0.15
CA LYS A 131 9.82 8.15 -0.21
C LYS A 131 9.41 9.03 0.97
N HIS A 132 8.18 8.89 1.46
CA HIS A 132 7.62 9.70 2.55
C HIS A 132 7.51 8.95 3.88
N LEU A 133 8.04 7.73 3.96
CA LEU A 133 7.98 6.89 5.16
C LEU A 133 8.89 7.44 6.26
N VAL A 134 8.33 7.73 7.43
CA VAL A 134 9.05 8.17 8.63
C VAL A 134 9.58 6.97 9.41
N SER A 135 8.74 5.96 9.59
CA SER A 135 9.08 4.71 10.24
C SER A 135 10.22 3.97 9.54
N ARG A 136 10.84 3.07 10.29
CA ARG A 136 11.78 2.08 9.75
C ARG A 136 11.31 0.69 10.19
N PRO A 137 10.27 0.15 9.51
CA PRO A 137 9.70 -1.15 9.84
C PRO A 137 10.76 -2.24 9.89
N ARG A 138 10.51 -3.28 10.68
CA ARG A 138 11.41 -4.47 10.72
C ARG A 138 11.35 -5.24 9.41
N GLN A 139 10.16 -5.27 8.81
CA GLN A 139 9.93 -5.91 7.52
C GLN A 139 9.01 -5.03 6.65
N ILE A 140 9.34 -4.99 5.37
CA ILE A 140 8.54 -4.35 4.33
C ILE A 140 8.29 -5.38 3.24
N THR A 141 7.03 -5.58 2.87
CA THR A 141 6.63 -6.33 1.68
C THR A 141 6.15 -5.34 0.64
N VAL A 142 6.72 -5.41 -0.56
CA VAL A 142 6.41 -4.50 -1.67
C VAL A 142 6.06 -5.32 -2.89
N GLU A 143 4.87 -5.12 -3.45
CA GLU A 143 4.49 -5.73 -4.73
C GLU A 143 5.18 -5.01 -5.90
N ILE A 144 5.99 -5.71 -6.68
CA ILE A 144 6.86 -5.10 -7.71
C ILE A 144 6.65 -5.69 -9.13
N TYR A 145 6.00 -6.82 -9.31
CA TYR A 145 5.74 -7.44 -10.63
C TYR A 145 6.98 -7.52 -11.56
N ASN A 146 8.13 -7.90 -11.02
CA ASN A 146 9.38 -7.86 -11.78
C ASN A 146 9.58 -9.04 -12.75
N ASP A 147 8.68 -9.99 -12.78
CA ASP A 147 8.70 -11.20 -13.63
C ASP A 147 7.81 -11.11 -14.87
N LEU A 148 7.05 -10.02 -15.02
CA LEU A 148 6.28 -9.77 -16.23
C LEU A 148 7.22 -9.35 -17.37
N ALA A 149 7.25 -10.10 -18.45
CA ALA A 149 8.16 -9.88 -19.59
C ALA A 149 8.04 -8.48 -20.24
N THR A 150 6.99 -7.74 -19.95
CA THR A 150 6.66 -6.45 -20.57
C THR A 150 6.59 -5.30 -19.58
N TYR A 151 6.75 -5.53 -18.28
CA TYR A 151 6.69 -4.50 -17.25
C TYR A 151 7.95 -4.53 -16.38
N ILE A 152 8.53 -3.37 -16.20
CA ILE A 152 9.53 -3.09 -15.17
C ILE A 152 8.98 -1.94 -14.35
N ASN A 153 8.87 -2.12 -13.03
CA ASN A 153 8.44 -1.05 -12.14
C ASN A 153 9.35 0.17 -12.37
N PRO A 154 8.80 1.32 -12.78
CA PRO A 154 9.59 2.49 -13.16
C PRO A 154 10.42 3.05 -12.00
N TYR A 155 10.10 2.68 -10.77
CA TYR A 155 10.77 3.12 -9.55
C TYR A 155 11.57 2.01 -8.86
N LEU A 156 11.81 0.88 -9.54
CA LEU A 156 12.55 -0.24 -8.95
C LEU A 156 13.93 0.19 -8.44
N LEU A 157 14.64 1.02 -9.20
CA LEU A 157 15.96 1.50 -8.81
C LEU A 157 15.91 2.37 -7.55
N GLU A 158 14.94 3.28 -7.47
CA GLU A 158 14.71 4.14 -6.31
C GLU A 158 14.34 3.33 -5.07
N ILE A 159 13.49 2.32 -5.23
CA ILE A 159 13.09 1.41 -4.14
C ILE A 159 14.30 0.65 -3.61
N GLU A 160 15.11 0.04 -4.49
CA GLU A 160 16.31 -0.71 -4.11
C GLU A 160 17.36 0.20 -3.44
N GLN A 161 17.58 1.40 -3.98
CA GLN A 161 18.50 2.38 -3.39
C GLN A 161 18.02 2.84 -2.02
N TRP A 162 16.72 3.15 -1.88
CA TRP A 162 16.14 3.54 -0.61
C TRP A 162 16.27 2.42 0.41
N ALA A 163 15.99 1.17 0.04
CA ALA A 163 16.14 0.02 0.90
C ALA A 163 17.57 -0.11 1.43
N ALA A 164 18.56 -0.09 0.52
CA ALA A 164 19.98 -0.18 0.88
C ALA A 164 20.43 0.96 1.81
N LEU A 165 20.05 2.21 1.50
CA LEU A 165 20.40 3.39 2.29
C LEU A 165 19.78 3.38 3.70
N ASN A 166 18.67 2.69 3.89
CA ASN A 166 17.97 2.59 5.17
C ASN A 166 18.25 1.28 5.94
N GLY A 167 19.24 0.49 5.48
CA GLY A 167 19.69 -0.71 6.17
C GLY A 167 18.81 -1.93 5.95
N TYR A 168 18.07 -1.98 4.82
CA TYR A 168 17.28 -3.14 4.44
C TYR A 168 18.02 -4.05 3.49
N THR A 169 17.79 -5.34 3.64
CA THR A 169 18.23 -6.38 2.70
C THR A 169 17.01 -7.10 2.17
N ARG A 170 16.94 -7.33 0.85
CA ARG A 170 15.92 -8.17 0.25
C ARG A 170 16.21 -9.62 0.59
N VAL A 171 15.33 -10.24 1.40
CA VAL A 171 15.52 -11.60 1.93
C VAL A 171 14.73 -12.65 1.14
N ALA A 172 13.67 -12.24 0.46
CA ALA A 172 12.86 -13.14 -0.37
C ALA A 172 12.19 -12.41 -1.53
N VAL A 173 11.80 -13.17 -2.53
CA VAL A 173 10.86 -12.83 -3.58
C VAL A 173 9.81 -13.92 -3.58
N GLN A 174 8.54 -13.56 -3.41
CA GLN A 174 7.42 -14.49 -3.42
C GLN A 174 6.37 -13.95 -4.39
N ASP A 175 6.22 -14.65 -5.51
CA ASP A 175 5.41 -14.19 -6.64
C ASP A 175 5.86 -12.79 -7.10
N SER A 176 4.98 -11.78 -7.02
CA SER A 176 5.26 -10.37 -7.32
C SER A 176 5.83 -9.59 -6.12
N ASP A 177 5.84 -10.17 -4.91
CA ASP A 177 6.22 -9.49 -3.67
C ASP A 177 7.74 -9.58 -3.40
N PHE A 178 8.38 -8.43 -3.19
CA PHE A 178 9.73 -8.32 -2.67
C PHE A 178 9.66 -8.10 -1.15
N ILE A 179 10.36 -8.97 -0.40
CA ILE A 179 10.38 -8.91 1.06
C ILE A 179 11.74 -8.37 1.51
N TYR A 180 11.69 -7.26 2.22
CA TYR A 180 12.87 -6.60 2.79
C TYR A 180 12.85 -6.70 4.31
N GLU A 181 13.99 -7.03 4.91
CA GLU A 181 14.19 -7.00 6.35
C GLU A 181 15.30 -6.03 6.72
N ARG A 182 15.09 -5.30 7.81
CA ARG A 182 16.07 -4.39 8.36
C ARG A 182 17.03 -5.16 9.27
N GLN A 183 18.32 -4.97 8.99
CA GLN A 183 19.41 -5.53 9.83
C GLN A 183 19.66 -4.69 11.08
#